data_ce5f025d7fbb6f347522d69fdca520bb
#
_entry.id   ce5f025d7fbb6f347522d69fdca520bb
#
_cell.length_a   1.000
_cell.length_b   1.000
_cell.length_c   1.000
_cell.angle_alpha   90.00
_cell.angle_beta   90.00
_cell.angle_gamma   90.00
#
_symmetry.space_group_name_H-M   'P 1'
#
loop_
_entity.id
_entity.type
_entity.pdbx_description
1 polymer ?
#
loop_
_entity_poly.entity_id
_entity_poly.type
_entity_poly.pdbx_seq_one_letter_code
_entity_poly.pdbx_strand_id
1 'polypeptide(L)'
;MSLYEGSVKKPIMTSLCFVAVAILGIFSLTKLPIDLYPDIETNTIMVMTAYPGASAADIENNLTRPLENALNAVSDLKHITSESKENISLITLEFEFGEDIDVLTNDVRDKLDMVKSELPDEAENPIIFKFSSDMIPIVLLSVQANESMPALYKILDDNVASPLARISGVGSVSISGAPEREIQVYVDPVKLEAYNLSIDCLLYTSDAADEL
;
A
#
# COMPACT_ATOMS: atom_id res chain seq x y z
N MET A 1 52.14 -12.20 -25.34
CA MET A 1 51.93 -13.54 -24.76
C MET A 1 50.47 -13.86 -24.86
N SER A 2 50.12 -14.90 -25.57
CA SER A 2 48.72 -15.33 -25.70
C SER A 2 48.30 -16.07 -24.43
N LEU A 3 47.04 -15.92 -24.01
CA LEU A 3 46.50 -16.52 -22.77
C LEU A 3 46.69 -18.06 -22.72
N TYR A 4 46.62 -18.74 -23.88
CA TYR A 4 46.78 -20.17 -23.95
C TYR A 4 48.22 -20.64 -23.70
N GLU A 5 49.22 -19.86 -24.10
CA GLU A 5 50.65 -20.16 -23.88
C GLU A 5 51.03 -20.08 -22.39
N GLY A 6 50.42 -19.16 -21.66
CA GLY A 6 50.55 -19.06 -20.19
C GLY A 6 49.90 -20.24 -19.45
N SER A 7 48.73 -20.69 -19.93
CA SER A 7 48.02 -21.83 -19.34
C SER A 7 48.77 -23.18 -19.51
N VAL A 8 49.37 -23.39 -20.66
CA VAL A 8 50.17 -24.62 -20.92
C VAL A 8 51.45 -24.63 -20.14
N LYS A 9 52.12 -23.48 -19.97
CA LYS A 9 53.39 -23.37 -19.21
C LYS A 9 53.24 -23.50 -17.71
N LYS A 10 52.03 -23.18 -17.14
CA LYS A 10 51.76 -23.24 -15.71
C LYS A 10 50.45 -23.96 -15.39
N PRO A 11 50.38 -25.29 -15.59
CA PRO A 11 49.14 -26.05 -15.48
C PRO A 11 48.54 -26.01 -14.06
N ILE A 12 49.35 -25.98 -13.00
CA ILE A 12 48.89 -25.93 -11.61
C ILE A 12 48.18 -24.60 -11.33
N MET A 13 48.73 -23.49 -11.80
CA MET A 13 48.12 -22.17 -11.61
C MET A 13 46.80 -22.04 -12.35
N THR A 14 46.73 -22.60 -13.56
CA THR A 14 45.51 -22.63 -14.35
C THR A 14 44.40 -23.47 -13.69
N SER A 15 44.78 -24.70 -13.21
CA SER A 15 43.85 -25.56 -12.48
C SER A 15 43.30 -24.88 -11.21
N LEU A 16 44.17 -24.22 -10.45
CA LEU A 16 43.76 -23.48 -9.23
C LEU A 16 42.80 -22.36 -9.54
N CYS A 17 43.02 -21.65 -10.65
CA CYS A 17 42.12 -20.57 -11.10
C CYS A 17 40.73 -21.14 -11.48
N PHE A 18 40.66 -22.27 -12.19
CA PHE A 18 39.38 -22.92 -12.50
C PHE A 18 38.66 -23.41 -11.26
N VAL A 19 39.35 -23.98 -10.29
CA VAL A 19 38.75 -24.40 -9.02
C VAL A 19 38.21 -23.19 -8.26
N ALA A 20 38.93 -22.06 -8.20
CA ALA A 20 38.46 -20.85 -7.57
C ALA A 20 37.19 -20.31 -8.23
N VAL A 21 37.13 -20.27 -9.56
CA VAL A 21 35.94 -19.84 -10.30
C VAL A 21 34.77 -20.82 -10.08
N ALA A 22 35.01 -22.11 -10.02
CA ALA A 22 33.98 -23.11 -9.74
C ALA A 22 33.38 -22.92 -8.32
N ILE A 23 34.22 -22.68 -7.31
CA ILE A 23 33.76 -22.42 -5.95
C ILE A 23 32.92 -21.13 -5.89
N LEU A 24 33.37 -20.06 -6.55
CA LEU A 24 32.62 -18.80 -6.63
C LEU A 24 31.28 -18.99 -7.35
N GLY A 25 31.27 -19.81 -8.43
CA GLY A 25 30.03 -20.16 -9.15
C GLY A 25 29.02 -20.90 -8.27
N ILE A 26 29.47 -21.89 -7.51
CA ILE A 26 28.61 -22.65 -6.58
C ILE A 26 28.09 -21.71 -5.47
N PHE A 27 28.95 -20.87 -4.91
CA PHE A 27 28.53 -19.90 -3.90
C PHE A 27 27.51 -18.90 -4.45
N SER A 28 27.71 -18.39 -5.65
CA SER A 28 26.77 -17.48 -6.32
C SER A 28 25.39 -18.14 -6.53
N LEU A 29 25.37 -19.42 -6.94
CA LEU A 29 24.14 -20.19 -7.16
C LEU A 29 23.29 -20.28 -5.88
N THR A 30 23.93 -20.43 -4.71
CA THR A 30 23.19 -20.51 -3.42
C THR A 30 22.66 -19.16 -2.93
N LYS A 31 23.08 -18.07 -3.55
CA LYS A 31 22.68 -16.71 -3.20
C LYS A 31 21.68 -16.10 -4.20
N LEU A 32 21.37 -16.82 -5.29
CA LEU A 32 20.38 -16.34 -6.25
C LEU A 32 19.01 -16.34 -5.59
N PRO A 33 18.30 -15.20 -5.53
CA PRO A 33 16.90 -15.18 -5.14
C PRO A 33 16.09 -15.93 -6.20
N ILE A 34 15.12 -16.73 -5.75
CA ILE A 34 14.18 -17.44 -6.61
C ILE A 34 12.84 -16.75 -6.45
N ASP A 35 12.46 -15.96 -7.44
CA ASP A 35 11.17 -15.30 -7.49
C ASP A 35 10.26 -16.04 -8.47
N LEU A 36 8.97 -16.18 -8.11
CA LEU A 36 7.99 -16.88 -8.94
C LEU A 36 7.62 -16.06 -10.19
N TYR A 37 7.64 -14.75 -10.07
CA TYR A 37 7.42 -13.79 -11.15
C TYR A 37 8.62 -12.86 -11.24
N PRO A 38 9.01 -12.43 -12.45
CA PRO A 38 9.96 -11.35 -12.58
C PRO A 38 9.36 -10.10 -11.92
N ASP A 39 10.20 -9.29 -11.29
CA ASP A 39 9.79 -7.98 -10.76
C ASP A 39 9.27 -7.13 -11.93
N ILE A 40 7.97 -7.12 -12.11
CA ILE A 40 7.31 -6.24 -13.05
C ILE A 40 6.93 -5.01 -12.23
N GLU A 41 7.77 -4.01 -12.27
CA GLU A 41 7.42 -2.69 -11.80
C GLU A 41 6.31 -2.17 -12.71
N THR A 42 5.10 -2.12 -12.18
CA THR A 42 4.01 -1.43 -12.88
C THR A 42 4.22 0.05 -12.68
N ASN A 43 4.46 0.77 -13.77
CA ASN A 43 4.66 2.22 -13.76
C ASN A 43 3.33 2.96 -13.49
N THR A 44 2.58 2.49 -12.51
CA THR A 44 1.24 3.00 -12.21
C THR A 44 1.13 3.35 -10.73
N ILE A 45 0.73 4.57 -10.45
CA ILE A 45 0.41 5.07 -9.12
C ILE A 45 -1.08 5.39 -9.09
N MET A 46 -1.78 4.97 -8.03
CA MET A 46 -3.16 5.34 -7.78
C MET A 46 -3.21 6.28 -6.57
N VAL A 47 -3.93 7.37 -6.73
CA VAL A 47 -4.26 8.31 -5.64
C VAL A 47 -5.74 8.16 -5.32
N MET A 48 -6.03 7.84 -4.08
CA MET A 48 -7.39 7.69 -3.57
C MET A 48 -7.64 8.75 -2.50
N THR A 49 -8.77 9.45 -2.63
CA THR A 49 -9.16 10.47 -1.65
C THR A 49 -10.63 10.27 -1.29
N ALA A 50 -10.93 10.10 0.00
CA ALA A 50 -12.28 9.98 0.48
C ALA A 50 -12.87 11.37 0.80
N TYR A 51 -14.14 11.56 0.47
CA TYR A 51 -14.93 12.74 0.83
C TYR A 51 -16.34 12.28 1.26
N PRO A 52 -16.50 11.90 2.54
CA PRO A 52 -17.76 11.34 3.03
C PRO A 52 -18.93 12.30 2.86
N GLY A 53 -20.05 11.80 2.37
CA GLY A 53 -21.29 12.57 2.18
C GLY A 53 -21.36 13.37 0.88
N ALA A 54 -20.30 13.42 0.07
CA ALA A 54 -20.29 14.16 -1.18
C ALA A 54 -20.85 13.31 -2.34
N SER A 55 -21.61 13.96 -3.23
CA SER A 55 -22.03 13.35 -4.48
C SER A 55 -20.88 13.22 -5.48
N ALA A 56 -21.02 12.33 -6.48
CA ALA A 56 -20.00 12.17 -7.53
C ALA A 56 -19.69 13.48 -8.28
N ALA A 57 -20.69 14.34 -8.48
CA ALA A 57 -20.50 15.64 -9.13
C ALA A 57 -19.75 16.65 -8.24
N ASP A 58 -19.99 16.64 -6.94
CA ASP A 58 -19.26 17.48 -5.98
C ASP A 58 -17.82 17.02 -5.88
N ILE A 59 -17.58 15.71 -5.84
CA ILE A 59 -16.24 15.12 -5.83
C ILE A 59 -15.48 15.48 -7.11
N GLU A 60 -16.11 15.37 -8.27
CA GLU A 60 -15.48 15.76 -9.53
C GLU A 60 -15.01 17.21 -9.50
N ASN A 61 -15.89 18.13 -9.10
CA ASN A 61 -15.61 19.56 -9.19
C ASN A 61 -14.69 20.08 -8.09
N ASN A 62 -14.88 19.61 -6.84
CA ASN A 62 -14.20 20.18 -5.67
C ASN A 62 -12.97 19.37 -5.25
N LEU A 63 -12.82 18.13 -5.70
CA LEU A 63 -11.75 17.23 -5.29
C LEU A 63 -10.94 16.73 -6.49
N THR A 64 -11.59 16.04 -7.45
CA THR A 64 -10.87 15.37 -8.54
C THR A 64 -10.17 16.36 -9.47
N ARG A 65 -10.85 17.43 -9.90
CA ARG A 65 -10.26 18.44 -10.82
C ARG A 65 -9.07 19.20 -10.22
N PRO A 66 -9.10 19.72 -8.98
CA PRO A 66 -7.92 20.30 -8.36
C PRO A 66 -6.75 19.32 -8.26
N LEU A 67 -7.01 18.07 -7.87
CA LEU A 67 -5.99 17.02 -7.79
C LEU A 67 -5.42 16.68 -9.17
N GLU A 68 -6.24 16.51 -10.21
CA GLU A 68 -5.79 16.28 -11.58
C GLU A 68 -4.89 17.40 -12.09
N ASN A 69 -5.30 18.66 -11.87
CA ASN A 69 -4.53 19.81 -12.32
C ASN A 69 -3.13 19.86 -11.66
N ALA A 70 -3.03 19.51 -10.38
CA ALA A 70 -1.74 19.43 -9.70
C ALA A 70 -0.91 18.25 -10.19
N LEU A 71 -1.53 17.09 -10.37
CA LEU A 71 -0.87 15.85 -10.78
C LEU A 71 -0.44 15.85 -12.25
N ASN A 72 -1.10 16.62 -13.12
CA ASN A 72 -0.64 16.82 -14.50
C ASN A 72 0.74 17.47 -14.62
N ALA A 73 1.23 18.10 -13.55
CA ALA A 73 2.56 18.72 -13.51
C ALA A 73 3.65 17.76 -12.99
N VAL A 74 3.33 16.48 -12.79
CA VAL A 74 4.31 15.44 -12.42
C VAL A 74 5.13 15.06 -13.65
N SER A 75 6.44 14.84 -13.44
CA SER A 75 7.36 14.45 -14.52
C SER A 75 7.02 13.06 -15.07
N ASP A 76 7.34 12.83 -16.33
CA ASP A 76 7.26 11.53 -17.03
C ASP A 76 5.86 10.87 -17.00
N LEU A 77 4.82 11.69 -16.76
CA LEU A 77 3.43 11.26 -16.79
C LEU A 77 3.00 10.98 -18.24
N LYS A 78 2.55 9.75 -18.50
CA LYS A 78 2.07 9.30 -19.81
C LYS A 78 0.56 9.46 -19.93
N HIS A 79 -0.17 8.97 -18.95
CA HIS A 79 -1.62 9.05 -18.89
C HIS A 79 -2.10 9.31 -17.45
N ILE A 80 -3.16 10.13 -17.35
CA ILE A 80 -3.93 10.30 -16.14
C ILE A 80 -5.39 9.89 -16.42
N THR A 81 -5.95 9.08 -15.54
CA THR A 81 -7.35 8.66 -15.61
C THR A 81 -7.97 8.86 -14.24
N SER A 82 -9.12 9.49 -14.16
CA SER A 82 -9.82 9.71 -12.92
C SER A 82 -11.22 9.12 -12.93
N GLU A 83 -11.67 8.69 -11.77
CA GLU A 83 -13.02 8.19 -11.54
C GLU A 83 -13.58 8.81 -10.27
N SER A 84 -14.65 9.59 -10.40
CA SER A 84 -15.37 10.21 -9.28
C SER A 84 -16.62 9.41 -8.97
N LYS A 85 -16.68 8.83 -7.77
CA LYS A 85 -17.82 8.10 -7.22
C LYS A 85 -18.36 8.80 -5.99
N GLU A 86 -19.55 8.40 -5.51
CA GLU A 86 -20.02 8.86 -4.19
C GLU A 86 -19.01 8.55 -3.11
N ASN A 87 -18.67 9.57 -2.32
CA ASN A 87 -17.73 9.55 -1.21
C ASN A 87 -16.25 9.32 -1.57
N ILE A 88 -15.86 9.13 -2.84
CA ILE A 88 -14.49 8.76 -3.18
C ILE A 88 -14.05 9.27 -4.56
N SER A 89 -12.83 9.78 -4.64
CA SER A 89 -12.10 10.08 -5.87
C SER A 89 -10.95 9.09 -6.05
N LEU A 90 -10.82 8.54 -7.25
CA LEU A 90 -9.74 7.64 -7.66
C LEU A 90 -9.03 8.26 -8.85
N ILE A 91 -7.73 8.48 -8.75
CA ILE A 91 -6.91 9.02 -9.84
C ILE A 91 -5.78 8.04 -10.09
N THR A 92 -5.69 7.53 -11.31
CA THR A 92 -4.66 6.60 -11.75
C THR A 92 -3.68 7.33 -12.66
N LEU A 93 -2.42 7.28 -12.33
CA LEU A 93 -1.29 7.87 -13.03
C LEU A 93 -0.47 6.76 -13.67
N GLU A 94 -0.33 6.77 -14.98
CA GLU A 94 0.56 5.88 -15.72
C GLU A 94 1.80 6.67 -16.17
N PHE A 95 2.98 6.13 -15.89
CA PHE A 95 4.27 6.75 -16.21
C PHE A 95 4.97 6.01 -17.36
N GLU A 96 6.01 6.62 -17.93
CA GLU A 96 6.87 5.95 -18.91
C GLU A 96 7.66 4.81 -18.25
N PHE A 97 8.03 3.79 -19.03
CA PHE A 97 8.80 2.65 -18.54
C PHE A 97 10.26 3.03 -18.29
N GLY A 98 10.81 2.57 -17.18
CA GLY A 98 12.22 2.71 -16.84
C GLY A 98 12.52 3.80 -15.82
N GLU A 99 11.51 4.50 -15.35
CA GLU A 99 11.62 5.47 -14.26
C GLU A 99 11.45 4.79 -12.90
N ASP A 100 12.13 5.31 -11.88
CA ASP A 100 12.04 4.81 -10.52
C ASP A 100 10.71 5.23 -9.88
N ILE A 101 9.84 4.26 -9.61
CA ILE A 101 8.51 4.47 -9.05
C ILE A 101 8.56 5.15 -7.66
N ASP A 102 9.65 5.02 -6.91
CA ASP A 102 9.82 5.66 -5.61
C ASP A 102 10.10 7.16 -5.76
N VAL A 103 10.88 7.54 -6.77
CA VAL A 103 11.11 8.95 -7.13
C VAL A 103 9.80 9.59 -7.60
N LEU A 104 9.07 8.93 -8.50
CA LEU A 104 7.77 9.39 -9.00
C LEU A 104 6.74 9.52 -7.87
N THR A 105 6.73 8.57 -6.93
CA THR A 105 5.82 8.63 -5.75
C THR A 105 6.11 9.85 -4.88
N ASN A 106 7.37 10.24 -4.72
CA ASN A 106 7.72 11.44 -3.97
C ASN A 106 7.31 12.72 -4.71
N ASP A 107 7.49 12.77 -6.04
CA ASP A 107 7.01 13.91 -6.85
C ASP A 107 5.48 14.04 -6.79
N VAL A 108 4.74 12.93 -6.89
CA VAL A 108 3.28 12.89 -6.69
C VAL A 108 2.91 13.42 -5.32
N ARG A 109 3.60 13.00 -4.26
CA ARG A 109 3.34 13.46 -2.89
C ARG A 109 3.56 14.96 -2.75
N ASP A 110 4.65 15.48 -3.28
CA ASP A 110 4.97 16.91 -3.24
C ASP A 110 3.89 17.73 -3.94
N LYS A 111 3.36 17.25 -5.09
CA LYS A 111 2.24 17.91 -5.79
C LYS A 111 0.94 17.86 -5.01
N LEU A 112 0.63 16.74 -4.37
CA LEU A 112 -0.55 16.60 -3.51
C LEU A 112 -0.49 17.52 -2.28
N ASP A 113 0.69 17.64 -1.66
CA ASP A 113 0.87 18.53 -0.52
C ASP A 113 0.68 20.01 -0.89
N MET A 114 1.04 20.41 -2.11
CA MET A 114 0.81 21.77 -2.60
C MET A 114 -0.67 22.10 -2.74
N VAL A 115 -1.49 21.16 -3.22
CA VAL A 115 -2.92 21.39 -3.47
C VAL A 115 -3.79 21.14 -2.25
N LYS A 116 -3.24 20.56 -1.18
CA LYS A 116 -3.97 20.19 0.03
C LYS A 116 -4.78 21.34 0.64
N SER A 117 -4.26 22.57 0.58
CA SER A 117 -4.95 23.76 1.08
C SER A 117 -6.13 24.24 0.22
N GLU A 118 -6.27 23.70 -0.98
CA GLU A 118 -7.36 24.02 -1.91
C GLU A 118 -8.51 23.02 -1.83
N LEU A 119 -8.30 21.89 -1.13
CA LEU A 119 -9.29 20.85 -0.95
C LEU A 119 -10.29 21.23 0.17
N PRO A 120 -11.54 20.71 0.11
CA PRO A 120 -12.50 20.87 1.18
C PRO A 120 -12.00 20.34 2.53
N ASP A 121 -12.31 21.01 3.63
CA ASP A 121 -11.89 20.61 4.98
C ASP A 121 -12.43 19.22 5.39
N GLU A 122 -13.57 18.81 4.84
CA GLU A 122 -14.20 17.53 5.10
C GLU A 122 -13.61 16.37 4.27
N ALA A 123 -12.76 16.68 3.28
CA ALA A 123 -12.07 15.66 2.50
C ALA A 123 -10.90 15.08 3.30
N GLU A 124 -10.77 13.77 3.26
CA GLU A 124 -9.64 13.08 3.87
C GLU A 124 -8.34 13.33 3.09
N ASN A 125 -7.20 13.07 3.74
CA ASN A 125 -5.92 13.20 3.06
C ASN A 125 -5.80 12.18 1.92
N PRO A 126 -5.27 12.58 0.75
CA PRO A 126 -5.00 11.67 -0.35
C PRO A 126 -4.06 10.53 0.06
N ILE A 127 -4.43 9.30 -0.26
CA ILE A 127 -3.62 8.10 -0.03
C ILE A 127 -3.04 7.65 -1.37
N ILE A 128 -1.73 7.41 -1.39
CA ILE A 128 -1.00 6.98 -2.58
C ILE A 128 -0.78 5.48 -2.53
N PHE A 129 -1.26 4.77 -3.54
CA PHE A 129 -1.04 3.33 -3.73
C PHE A 129 -0.11 3.09 -4.92
N LYS A 130 0.97 2.36 -4.69
CA LYS A 130 1.82 1.83 -5.74
C LYS A 130 1.38 0.41 -6.06
N PHE A 131 1.15 0.11 -7.32
CA PHE A 131 0.95 -1.26 -7.74
C PHE A 131 2.32 -1.92 -7.95
N SER A 132 2.63 -2.91 -7.14
CA SER A 132 3.81 -3.74 -7.33
C SER A 132 3.41 -5.22 -7.33
N SER A 133 4.23 -6.06 -7.95
CA SER A 133 4.07 -7.53 -7.90
C SER A 133 4.06 -8.06 -6.47
N ASP A 134 4.69 -7.33 -5.53
CA ASP A 134 4.77 -7.69 -4.11
C ASP A 134 3.43 -7.62 -3.37
N MET A 135 2.43 -6.95 -3.96
CA MET A 135 1.07 -6.89 -3.39
C MET A 135 0.27 -8.18 -3.66
N ILE A 136 0.76 -9.06 -4.54
CA ILE A 136 0.08 -10.32 -4.83
C ILE A 136 0.25 -11.26 -3.63
N PRO A 137 -0.85 -11.75 -3.01
CA PRO A 137 -0.72 -12.65 -1.88
C PRO A 137 -0.09 -13.97 -2.32
N ILE A 138 1.01 -14.36 -1.67
CA ILE A 138 1.74 -15.61 -1.96
C ILE A 138 0.96 -16.82 -1.44
N VAL A 139 0.24 -16.65 -0.32
CA VAL A 139 -0.52 -17.71 0.34
C VAL A 139 -1.93 -17.21 0.66
N LEU A 140 -2.92 -17.95 0.21
CA LEU A 140 -4.33 -17.75 0.54
C LEU A 140 -4.80 -18.93 1.39
N LEU A 141 -5.25 -18.64 2.63
CA LEU A 141 -5.75 -19.64 3.56
C LEU A 141 -7.25 -19.46 3.75
N SER A 142 -8.00 -20.54 3.59
CA SER A 142 -9.43 -20.56 3.93
C SER A 142 -9.60 -21.15 5.33
N VAL A 143 -10.29 -20.41 6.20
CA VAL A 143 -10.56 -20.82 7.58
C VAL A 143 -12.04 -21.09 7.76
N GLN A 144 -12.37 -22.24 8.37
CA GLN A 144 -13.73 -22.59 8.79
C GLN A 144 -13.74 -22.80 10.30
N ALA A 145 -14.70 -22.22 10.98
CA ALA A 145 -14.88 -22.40 12.41
C ALA A 145 -16.38 -22.48 12.76
N ASN A 146 -16.68 -23.12 13.88
CA ASN A 146 -18.05 -23.21 14.40
C ASN A 146 -18.39 -22.03 15.34
N GLU A 147 -17.49 -21.05 15.42
CA GLU A 147 -17.64 -19.85 16.25
C GLU A 147 -18.48 -18.78 15.56
N SER A 148 -18.97 -17.82 16.34
CA SER A 148 -19.67 -16.66 15.77
C SER A 148 -18.71 -15.80 14.95
N MET A 149 -19.16 -15.23 13.83
CA MET A 149 -18.33 -14.41 12.92
C MET A 149 -17.57 -13.27 13.63
N PRO A 150 -18.17 -12.50 14.57
CA PRO A 150 -17.45 -11.42 15.25
C PRO A 150 -16.33 -11.91 16.20
N ALA A 151 -16.49 -13.12 16.80
CA ALA A 151 -15.46 -13.72 17.62
C ALA A 151 -14.32 -14.29 16.76
N LEU A 152 -14.65 -14.78 15.55
CA LEU A 152 -13.71 -15.37 14.63
C LEU A 152 -12.63 -14.37 14.18
N TYR A 153 -12.99 -13.11 13.89
CA TYR A 153 -12.02 -12.09 13.51
C TYR A 153 -10.91 -11.93 14.56
N LYS A 154 -11.31 -11.74 15.83
CA LYS A 154 -10.36 -11.56 16.93
C LYS A 154 -9.48 -12.80 17.14
N ILE A 155 -10.07 -14.00 17.06
CA ILE A 155 -9.32 -15.25 17.21
C ILE A 155 -8.29 -15.39 16.08
N LEU A 156 -8.66 -15.04 14.84
CA LEU A 156 -7.76 -15.09 13.69
C LEU A 156 -6.65 -14.04 13.80
N ASP A 157 -6.97 -12.83 14.25
CA ASP A 157 -5.99 -11.77 14.41
C ASP A 157 -4.97 -12.12 15.51
N ASP A 158 -5.42 -12.51 16.70
CA ASP A 158 -4.55 -12.80 17.84
C ASP A 158 -3.72 -14.08 17.63
N ASN A 159 -4.32 -15.15 17.08
CA ASN A 159 -3.68 -16.48 17.05
C ASN A 159 -3.06 -16.84 15.70
N VAL A 160 -3.42 -16.18 14.61
CA VAL A 160 -2.95 -16.51 13.27
C VAL A 160 -2.22 -15.32 12.64
N ALA A 161 -2.88 -14.18 12.47
CA ALA A 161 -2.30 -13.05 11.76
C ALA A 161 -1.11 -12.44 12.50
N SER A 162 -1.26 -12.15 13.78
CA SER A 162 -0.20 -11.57 14.60
C SER A 162 1.05 -12.44 14.73
N PRO A 163 0.96 -13.76 14.97
CA PRO A 163 2.12 -14.65 14.96
C PRO A 163 2.79 -14.76 13.59
N LEU A 164 2.00 -14.84 12.49
CA LEU A 164 2.54 -14.93 11.14
C LEU A 164 3.24 -13.63 10.72
N ALA A 165 2.70 -12.47 11.06
CA ALA A 165 3.30 -11.17 10.76
C ALA A 165 4.67 -10.95 11.43
N ARG A 166 4.98 -11.71 12.49
CA ARG A 166 6.28 -11.65 13.21
C ARG A 166 7.35 -12.53 12.58
N ILE A 167 7.01 -13.36 11.60
CA ILE A 167 7.98 -14.22 10.91
C ILE A 167 8.82 -13.36 9.98
N SER A 168 10.15 -13.52 10.05
CA SER A 168 11.05 -12.81 9.13
C SER A 168 10.77 -13.19 7.67
N GLY A 169 10.56 -12.19 6.83
CA GLY A 169 10.22 -12.37 5.42
C GLY A 169 8.73 -12.28 5.10
N VAL A 170 7.85 -12.16 6.10
CA VAL A 170 6.42 -11.87 5.88
C VAL A 170 6.23 -10.37 5.82
N GLY A 171 5.75 -9.85 4.70
CA GLY A 171 5.49 -8.42 4.49
C GLY A 171 4.20 -7.96 5.16
N SER A 172 3.10 -8.67 4.92
CA SER A 172 1.80 -8.36 5.52
C SER A 172 0.92 -9.61 5.62
N VAL A 173 0.01 -9.60 6.58
CA VAL A 173 -1.05 -10.62 6.73
C VAL A 173 -2.37 -9.88 6.83
N SER A 174 -3.33 -10.20 5.97
CA SER A 174 -4.65 -9.60 5.97
C SER A 174 -5.74 -10.64 6.18
N ILE A 175 -6.76 -10.29 6.95
CA ILE A 175 -7.96 -11.11 7.17
C ILE A 175 -9.08 -10.48 6.36
N SER A 176 -9.74 -11.27 5.51
CA SER A 176 -10.89 -10.81 4.74
C SER A 176 -12.09 -11.72 4.95
N GLY A 177 -13.30 -11.14 4.85
CA GLY A 177 -14.55 -11.87 5.00
C GLY A 177 -15.03 -12.11 6.44
N ALA A 178 -14.27 -11.69 7.46
CA ALA A 178 -14.70 -11.68 8.85
C ALA A 178 -15.01 -10.23 9.26
N PRO A 179 -16.22 -9.91 9.74
CA PRO A 179 -16.55 -8.56 10.21
C PRO A 179 -15.78 -8.26 11.49
N GLU A 180 -15.15 -7.12 11.51
CA GLU A 180 -14.56 -6.56 12.71
C GLU A 180 -15.68 -6.12 13.67
N ARG A 181 -15.45 -6.32 14.97
CA ARG A 181 -16.41 -5.91 15.98
C ARG A 181 -16.29 -4.40 16.22
N GLU A 182 -17.32 -3.66 15.86
CA GLU A 182 -17.42 -2.24 16.13
C GLU A 182 -18.53 -1.95 17.16
N ILE A 183 -18.40 -0.87 17.90
CA ILE A 183 -19.44 -0.37 18.80
C ILE A 183 -20.08 0.84 18.10
N GLN A 184 -21.32 0.67 17.66
CA GLN A 184 -22.10 1.74 17.06
C GLN A 184 -22.94 2.45 18.12
N VAL A 185 -22.73 3.76 18.27
CA VAL A 185 -23.50 4.59 19.19
C VAL A 185 -24.49 5.42 18.39
N TYR A 186 -25.77 5.08 18.50
CA TYR A 186 -26.84 5.83 17.86
C TYR A 186 -27.34 6.94 18.78
N VAL A 187 -27.26 8.15 18.32
CA VAL A 187 -27.68 9.33 19.06
C VAL A 187 -28.98 9.87 18.45
N ASP A 188 -29.99 10.14 19.30
CA ASP A 188 -31.25 10.72 18.91
C ASP A 188 -31.12 12.26 18.87
N PRO A 189 -31.17 12.91 17.70
CA PRO A 189 -30.97 14.35 17.58
C PRO A 189 -32.05 15.17 18.33
N VAL A 190 -33.26 14.65 18.41
CA VAL A 190 -34.36 15.33 19.12
C VAL A 190 -34.10 15.38 20.63
N LYS A 191 -33.54 14.31 21.18
CA LYS A 191 -33.15 14.28 22.59
C LYS A 191 -31.94 15.15 22.89
N LEU A 192 -30.95 15.17 21.96
CA LEU A 192 -29.81 16.08 22.08
C LEU A 192 -30.25 17.53 22.18
N GLU A 193 -31.15 17.97 21.32
CA GLU A 193 -31.68 19.32 21.31
C GLU A 193 -32.50 19.60 22.58
N ALA A 194 -33.30 18.63 23.03
CA ALA A 194 -34.08 18.75 24.27
C ALA A 194 -33.19 18.92 25.53
N TYR A 195 -32.02 18.31 25.56
CA TYR A 195 -31.05 18.44 26.65
C TYR A 195 -30.00 19.53 26.42
N ASN A 196 -30.08 20.23 25.29
CA ASN A 196 -29.15 21.30 24.90
C ASN A 196 -27.68 20.80 24.85
N LEU A 197 -27.46 19.58 24.38
CA LEU A 197 -26.17 18.94 24.23
C LEU A 197 -25.74 18.94 22.76
N SER A 198 -24.48 19.27 22.50
CA SER A 198 -23.88 19.07 21.19
C SER A 198 -23.28 17.68 21.06
N ILE A 199 -23.12 17.21 19.82
CA ILE A 199 -22.46 15.94 19.52
C ILE A 199 -21.02 15.96 20.03
N ASP A 200 -20.32 17.09 19.91
CA ASP A 200 -18.96 17.27 20.41
C ASP A 200 -18.85 17.08 21.93
N CYS A 201 -19.89 17.51 22.66
CA CYS A 201 -19.95 17.32 24.11
C CYS A 201 -20.08 15.84 24.50
N LEU A 202 -20.82 15.06 23.71
CA LEU A 202 -20.94 13.60 23.91
C LEU A 202 -19.65 12.86 23.55
N LEU A 203 -18.97 13.24 22.47
CA LEU A 203 -17.69 12.69 22.07
C LEU A 203 -16.65 12.92 23.17
N TYR A 204 -16.55 14.13 23.69
CA TYR A 204 -15.63 14.47 24.78
C TYR A 204 -15.89 13.65 26.06
N THR A 205 -17.16 13.43 26.42
CA THR A 205 -17.50 12.62 27.62
C THR A 205 -17.24 11.12 27.39
N SER A 206 -17.37 10.64 26.16
CA SER A 206 -17.03 9.26 25.79
C SER A 206 -15.52 9.00 25.84
N ASP A 207 -14.73 9.93 25.29
CA ASP A 207 -13.27 9.87 25.29
C ASP A 207 -12.68 9.93 26.70
N ALA A 208 -13.26 10.73 27.58
CA ALA A 208 -12.88 10.81 28.99
C ALA A 208 -13.25 9.55 29.80
N ALA A 209 -14.17 8.71 29.32
CA ALA A 209 -14.55 7.45 29.95
C ALA A 209 -13.64 6.28 29.56
N ASP A 210 -12.96 6.37 28.42
CA ASP A 210 -12.00 5.36 27.96
C ASP A 210 -10.62 5.49 28.67
N GLU A 211 -10.35 6.61 29.36
CA GLU A 211 -9.12 6.83 30.15
C GLU A 211 -9.21 6.33 31.61
N LEU A 212 -10.29 5.69 32.04
CA LEU A 212 -10.49 5.12 33.38
C LEU A 212 -10.52 3.58 33.34
#